data_fd83f94cff2ce049365089c3e3f25512
#
_entry.id   fd83f94cff2ce049365089c3e3f25512
#
_cell.length_a   1.000
_cell.length_b   1.000
_cell.length_c   1.000
_cell.angle_alpha   90.00
_cell.angle_beta   90.00
_cell.angle_gamma   90.00
#
_symmetry.space_group_name_H-M   'P 1'
#
loop_
_entity.id
_entity.type
_entity.pdbx_description
1 polymer ?
#
loop_
_entity_poly.entity_id
_entity_poly.type
_entity_poly.pdbx_seq_one_letter_code
_entity_poly.pdbx_strand_id
1 'polypeptide(L)' 'MHFEIVGRIAEIETIAVGPSVRILSVLRKRYGRGRWRKLKGVANVRLSDGTIRLAEVHWFEAHGIGKRKMRIKRYLD' A
#
# COMPACT_ATOMS: atom_id res chain seq x y z
N MET A 1 -6.35 11.85 2.23
CA MET A 1 -6.15 11.56 3.65
C MET A 1 -4.68 11.28 3.90
N HIS A 2 -4.14 11.85 4.96
CA HIS A 2 -2.74 11.69 5.30
C HIS A 2 -2.59 10.84 6.56
N PHE A 3 -1.71 9.86 6.51
CA PHE A 3 -1.39 9.00 7.64
C PHE A 3 0.03 8.48 7.49
N GLU A 4 0.57 7.92 8.57
CA GLU A 4 1.87 7.27 8.51
C GLU A 4 1.81 5.90 9.16
N ILE A 5 2.64 4.99 8.67
CA ILE A 5 2.78 3.66 9.23
C ILE A 5 3.64 3.74 10.49
N VAL A 6 3.16 3.13 11.56
CA VAL A 6 3.89 3.02 12.83
C VAL A 6 4.37 1.59 12.97
N GLY A 7 5.70 1.41 12.97
CA GLY A 7 6.28 0.08 13.07
C GLY A 7 6.23 -0.69 11.76
N ARG A 8 6.12 -2.00 11.87
CA ARG A 8 6.14 -2.90 10.72
C ARG A 8 4.75 -3.19 10.18
N ILE A 9 4.69 -3.48 8.88
CA ILE A 9 3.49 -4.02 8.26
C ILE A 9 3.57 -5.54 8.38
N ALA A 10 2.52 -6.16 8.91
CA ALA A 10 2.44 -7.60 9.11
C ALA A 10 1.46 -8.23 8.12
N GLU A 11 1.50 -9.55 8.03
CA GLU A 11 0.55 -10.34 7.23
C GLU A 11 0.46 -9.86 5.79
N ILE A 12 1.62 -9.60 5.18
CA ILE A 12 1.69 -9.08 3.81
C ILE A 12 1.30 -10.17 2.82
N GLU A 13 0.38 -9.84 1.92
CA GLU A 13 -0.06 -10.71 0.83
C GLU A 13 -0.05 -9.96 -0.48
N THR A 14 0.38 -10.64 -1.55
CA THR A 14 0.24 -10.11 -2.90
C THR A 14 -1.15 -10.47 -3.42
N ILE A 15 -1.92 -9.47 -3.84
CA ILE A 15 -3.30 -9.66 -4.27
C ILE A 15 -3.51 -9.43 -5.77
N ALA A 16 -2.54 -8.85 -6.46
CA ALA A 16 -2.57 -8.72 -7.93
C ALA A 16 -1.16 -8.54 -8.45
N VAL A 17 -0.88 -9.05 -9.64
CA VAL A 17 0.43 -9.00 -10.28
C VAL A 17 0.28 -8.59 -11.73
N GLY A 18 1.16 -7.68 -12.19
CA GLY A 18 1.24 -7.28 -13.60
C GLY A 18 -0.10 -6.86 -14.19
N PRO A 19 -0.55 -7.50 -15.28
CA PRO A 19 -1.80 -7.11 -15.96
C PRO A 19 -3.05 -7.17 -15.09
N SER A 20 -3.01 -7.91 -13.98
CA SER A 20 -4.13 -7.96 -13.02
C SER A 20 -4.25 -6.69 -12.18
N VAL A 21 -3.22 -5.85 -12.19
CA VAL A 21 -3.25 -4.58 -11.48
C VAL A 21 -4.04 -3.58 -12.31
N ARG A 22 -5.19 -3.14 -11.79
CA ARG A 22 -6.12 -2.27 -12.55
C ARG A 22 -5.50 -0.96 -13.02
N ILE A 23 -4.64 -0.37 -12.18
CA ILE A 23 -4.05 0.94 -12.48
C ILE A 23 -2.63 0.81 -13.04
N LEU A 24 -2.32 -0.32 -13.67
CA LEU A 24 -0.97 -0.60 -14.17
C LEU A 24 -0.44 0.52 -15.07
N SER A 25 -1.25 1.02 -16.01
CA SER A 25 -0.84 2.09 -16.91
C SER A 25 -0.51 3.38 -16.16
N VAL A 26 -1.28 3.70 -15.12
CA VAL A 26 -1.03 4.87 -14.28
C VAL A 26 0.30 4.72 -13.52
N LEU A 27 0.53 3.55 -12.95
CA LEU A 27 1.77 3.29 -12.20
C LEU A 27 2.99 3.39 -13.10
N ARG A 28 2.91 2.81 -14.29
CA ARG A 28 4.00 2.87 -15.27
C ARG A 28 4.29 4.29 -15.72
N LYS A 29 3.26 5.05 -15.98
CA LYS A 29 3.40 6.43 -16.45
C LYS A 29 3.95 7.33 -15.36
N ARG A 30 3.50 7.16 -14.13
CA ARG A 30 3.86 8.04 -13.03
C ARG A 30 5.18 7.68 -12.36
N TYR A 31 5.47 6.41 -12.19
CA TYR A 31 6.62 5.96 -11.39
C TYR A 31 7.65 5.17 -12.19
N GLY A 32 7.29 4.67 -13.36
CA GLY A 32 8.19 3.92 -14.20
C GLY A 32 7.75 2.50 -14.49
N ARG A 33 8.43 1.88 -15.42
CA ARG A 33 8.18 0.50 -15.80
C ARG A 33 8.81 -0.44 -14.79
N GLY A 34 8.12 -1.51 -14.49
CA GLY A 34 8.59 -2.52 -13.57
C GLY A 34 7.54 -3.60 -13.43
N ARG A 35 7.85 -4.62 -12.64
CA ARG A 35 6.88 -5.66 -12.32
C ARG A 35 6.02 -5.18 -11.16
N TRP A 36 4.96 -4.50 -11.50
CA TRP A 36 4.05 -3.95 -10.50
C TRP A 36 3.20 -5.02 -9.86
N ARG A 37 3.02 -4.89 -8.56
CA ARG A 37 2.17 -5.76 -7.75
C ARG A 37 1.30 -4.90 -6.86
N LYS A 38 0.12 -5.42 -6.53
CA LYS A 38 -0.72 -4.85 -5.48
C LYS A 38 -0.61 -5.75 -4.26
N LEU A 39 -0.37 -5.16 -3.10
CA LEU A 39 -0.21 -5.88 -1.85
C LEU A 39 -1.16 -5.34 -0.80
N LYS A 40 -1.39 -6.15 0.22
CA LYS A 40 -2.10 -5.72 1.43
C LYS A 40 -1.33 -6.20 2.65
N GLY A 41 -1.60 -5.58 3.78
CA GLY A 41 -1.03 -5.98 5.05
C GLY A 41 -1.79 -5.33 6.19
N VAL A 42 -1.33 -5.62 7.40
CA VAL A 42 -1.92 -5.08 8.64
C VAL A 42 -0.87 -4.24 9.33
N ALA A 43 -1.23 -3.03 9.71
CA ALA A 43 -0.29 -2.12 10.36
C ALA A 43 -1.02 -1.16 11.30
N ASN A 44 -0.27 -0.66 12.27
CA ASN A 44 -0.73 0.49 13.04
C ASN A 44 -0.51 1.73 12.18
N VAL A 45 -1.52 2.59 12.13
CA VAL A 45 -1.45 3.84 11.37
C VAL A 45 -1.70 5.00 12.32
N ARG A 46 -0.89 6.05 12.18
CA ARG A 46 -1.10 7.31 12.90
C ARG A 46 -1.85 8.25 11.99
N LEU A 47 -3.01 8.68 12.44
CA LEU A 47 -3.86 9.61 11.71
C LEU A 47 -3.42 11.05 11.97
N SER A 48 -3.97 11.98 11.19
CA SER A 48 -3.60 13.40 11.29
C SER A 48 -3.90 14.02 12.65
N ASP A 49 -4.84 13.48 13.40
CA ASP A 49 -5.15 13.94 14.75
C ASP A 49 -4.28 13.30 15.84
N GLY A 50 -3.30 12.47 15.45
CA GLY A 50 -2.40 11.78 16.37
C GLY A 50 -2.91 10.43 16.87
N THR A 51 -4.13 10.06 16.55
CA THR A 51 -4.70 8.77 16.96
C THR A 51 -3.99 7.63 16.22
N ILE A 52 -3.69 6.54 16.94
CA ILE A 52 -3.10 5.33 16.35
C ILE A 52 -4.16 4.26 16.31
N ARG A 53 -4.35 3.68 15.12
CA ARG A 53 -5.34 2.62 14.91
C ARG A 53 -4.75 1.47 14.12
N LEU A 54 -5.25 0.27 14.38
CA LEU A 54 -4.89 -0.90 13.58
C LEU A 54 -5.73 -0.91 12.31
N ALA A 55 -5.07 -1.11 11.17
CA ALA A 55 -5.72 -1.01 9.87
C ALA A 55 -5.20 -2.04 8.89
N GLU A 56 -6.05 -2.41 7.95
CA GLU A 56 -5.64 -3.10 6.74
C GLU A 56 -5.25 -2.02 5.73
N VAL A 57 -4.01 -2.10 5.24
CA VAL A 57 -3.48 -1.16 4.26
C VAL A 57 -3.20 -1.86 2.95
N HIS A 58 -3.40 -1.16 1.85
CA HIS A 58 -3.11 -1.64 0.49
C HIS A 58 -2.14 -0.68 -0.17
N TRP A 59 -1.23 -1.22 -0.97
CA TRP A 59 -0.27 -0.41 -1.73
C TRP A 59 0.16 -1.13 -2.99
N PHE A 60 0.90 -0.41 -3.82
CA PHE A 60 1.53 -0.98 -5.00
C PHE A 60 3.03 -0.88 -4.86
N GLU A 61 3.74 -1.86 -5.36
CA GLU A 61 5.21 -1.78 -5.40
C GLU A 61 5.79 -2.49 -6.60
N ALA A 62 6.98 -2.07 -6.99
CA ALA A 62 7.80 -2.74 -7.96
C ALA A 62 9.25 -2.70 -7.49
N HIS A 63 10.03 -3.71 -7.84
CA HIS A 63 11.43 -3.79 -7.47
C HIS A 63 12.19 -2.54 -7.95
N GLY A 64 12.95 -1.93 -7.06
CA GLY A 64 13.73 -0.73 -7.35
C GLY A 64 12.94 0.57 -7.29
N ILE A 65 11.61 0.52 -7.19
CA ILE A 65 10.77 1.71 -7.12
C ILE A 65 10.21 1.93 -5.71
N GLY A 66 9.95 0.85 -4.99
CA GLY A 66 9.42 0.89 -3.63
C GLY A 66 7.90 0.92 -3.58
N LYS A 67 7.38 1.22 -2.40
CA LYS A 67 5.94 1.24 -2.14
C LYS A 67 5.33 2.56 -2.61
N ARG A 68 4.22 2.47 -3.33
CA ARG A 68 3.52 3.64 -3.87
C ARG A 68 2.02 3.55 -3.61
N LYS A 69 1.38 4.70 -3.47
CA LYS A 69 -0.07 4.85 -3.35
C LYS A 69 -0.65 4.02 -2.21
N MET A 70 -0.02 4.07 -1.05
CA MET A 70 -0.51 3.37 0.13
C MET A 70 -1.76 4.04 0.66
N ARG A 71 -2.76 3.22 0.99
CA ARG A 71 -4.01 3.73 1.56
C ARG A 71 -4.59 2.76 2.58
N ILE A 72 -5.38 3.30 3.47
CA ILE A 72 -6.14 2.52 4.44
C ILE A 72 -7.35 1.94 3.72
N LYS A 73 -7.49 0.61 3.77
CA LYS A 73 -8.64 -0.07 3.21
C LYS A 73 -9.78 -0.11 4.22
N ARG A 74 -9.46 -0.41 5.49
CA ARG A 74 -10.42 -0.44 6.58
C ARG A 74 -9.68 -0.50 7.91
N TYR A 75 -10.36 -0.11 8.97
CA TYR A 75 -9.85 -0.26 10.33
C TYR A 75 -10.21 -1.62 10.89
N LEU A 76 -9.32 -2.17 11.72
CA LEU A 76 -9.46 -3.52 12.27
C LEU A 76 -9.66 -3.52 13.79
N ASP A 77 -9.60 -2.36 14.44
CA ASP A 77 -9.79 -2.23 15.89
C ASP A 77 -11.18 -1.72 16.26
#